data_b4c8841d499ba1618047b79bbdd4ed12
#
_entry.id   b4c8841d499ba1618047b79bbdd4ed12
#
_cell.length_a   1.000
_cell.length_b   1.000
_cell.length_c   1.000
_cell.angle_alpha   90.00
_cell.angle_beta   90.00
_cell.angle_gamma   90.00
#
_symmetry.space_group_name_H-M   'P 1'
#
loop_
_entity.id
_entity.type
_entity.pdbx_description
1 polymer ?
#
loop_
_entity_poly.entity_id
_entity_poly.type
_entity_poly.pdbx_seq_one_letter_code
_entity_poly.pdbx_strand_id
1 'polypeptide(L)'
;MSHVWSRTPVTREGRLGTAAQHPGRSDSLYLKRRNAIARLARGHRVGEPSPAVEYTEAEHATWRTVHGALAGAHRAYACREVLDAAEAAPIPADHVPQHAEVSERLKPLAGFEFTLAGGFVENRRFLGAMENGYFHAVQFVRHPLVPLYTPEPDVIHDVFGHGIHLASPRFAELYRLFGRTARRLETPEALDLLSRVYWFTLEFGVMTETGSRTGSRTGSRTGPGTGPGSGPGAAPPKAYGAALLSSYGELARLDRCEVRELDVHAVVATPYRVSGYQPVLFSARCLNHLTDSLAGFLADFDDDTGDRLDLRPVPGDRS
;
A
#
# COMPACT_ATOMS: atom_id res chain seq x y z
N MET A 1 2.06 -13.31 29.80
CA MET A 1 1.16 -12.21 29.47
C MET A 1 0.78 -12.37 28.00
N SER A 2 -0.47 -12.70 27.70
CA SER A 2 -0.91 -12.81 26.31
C SER A 2 -0.94 -11.39 25.72
N HIS A 3 -0.08 -11.13 24.76
CA HIS A 3 -0.02 -9.85 24.09
C HIS A 3 -1.35 -9.57 23.37
N VAL A 4 -2.15 -8.66 23.91
CA VAL A 4 -3.47 -8.25 23.36
C VAL A 4 -3.35 -7.77 21.90
N TRP A 5 -2.18 -7.23 21.54
CA TRP A 5 -1.88 -6.76 20.18
C TRP A 5 -1.63 -7.89 19.15
N SER A 6 -1.35 -9.13 19.58
CA SER A 6 -1.26 -10.28 18.66
C SER A 6 -2.64 -10.73 18.15
N ARG A 7 -3.70 -10.21 18.71
CA ARG A 7 -5.07 -10.44 18.26
C ARG A 7 -5.49 -9.30 17.35
N THR A 8 -5.08 -9.38 16.09
CA THR A 8 -5.83 -8.65 15.06
C THR A 8 -7.30 -9.03 15.24
N PRO A 9 -8.25 -8.08 15.25
CA PRO A 9 -9.68 -8.40 15.34
C PRO A 9 -10.15 -9.04 14.02
N VAL A 10 -9.67 -10.26 13.79
CA VAL A 10 -9.96 -11.07 12.61
C VAL A 10 -10.89 -12.18 13.07
N THR A 11 -12.06 -12.28 12.47
CA THR A 11 -12.95 -13.41 12.70
C THR A 11 -12.30 -14.71 12.23
N ARG A 12 -12.84 -15.85 12.65
CA ARG A 12 -12.37 -17.18 12.24
C ARG A 12 -12.30 -17.32 10.71
N GLU A 13 -13.16 -16.63 9.96
CA GLU A 13 -13.21 -16.59 8.49
C GLU A 13 -12.23 -15.59 7.87
N GLY A 14 -11.36 -14.98 8.66
CA GLY A 14 -10.38 -13.97 8.18
C GLY A 14 -10.99 -12.60 7.91
N ARG A 15 -12.23 -12.35 8.34
CA ARG A 15 -12.83 -11.02 8.31
C ARG A 15 -12.30 -10.20 9.47
N LEU A 16 -11.82 -9.01 9.17
CA LEU A 16 -11.56 -8.02 10.22
C LEU A 16 -12.87 -7.74 10.94
N GLY A 17 -12.82 -7.69 12.26
CA GLY A 17 -13.94 -7.24 13.07
C GLY A 17 -14.44 -5.89 12.53
N THR A 18 -15.72 -5.60 12.74
CA THR A 18 -16.30 -4.36 12.23
C THR A 18 -15.44 -3.18 12.65
N ALA A 19 -15.26 -2.20 11.75
CA ALA A 19 -14.53 -0.98 12.07
C ALA A 19 -15.06 -0.29 13.36
N ALA A 20 -16.30 -0.60 13.79
CA ALA A 20 -16.88 -0.17 15.06
C ALA A 20 -16.18 -0.77 16.29
N GLN A 21 -15.50 -1.92 16.17
CA GLN A 21 -14.79 -2.57 17.28
C GLN A 21 -13.33 -2.15 17.41
N HIS A 22 -12.82 -1.32 16.48
CA HIS A 22 -11.46 -0.84 16.56
C HIS A 22 -11.32 0.18 17.70
N PRO A 23 -10.35 0.00 18.66
CA PRO A 23 -10.22 0.86 19.82
C PRO A 23 -10.02 2.34 19.47
N GLY A 24 -9.40 2.63 18.35
CA GLY A 24 -9.22 4.00 17.85
C GLY A 24 -10.53 4.76 17.58
N ARG A 25 -11.67 4.09 17.48
CA ARG A 25 -12.99 4.73 17.32
C ARG A 25 -13.64 5.14 18.64
N SER A 26 -13.28 4.48 19.74
CA SER A 26 -13.84 4.71 21.08
C SER A 26 -12.88 5.44 22.03
N ASP A 27 -11.58 5.44 21.75
CA ASP A 27 -10.58 6.14 22.55
C ASP A 27 -10.56 7.63 22.22
N SER A 28 -11.15 8.43 23.08
CA SER A 28 -11.26 9.88 22.91
C SER A 28 -9.91 10.59 22.94
N LEU A 29 -8.92 10.08 23.71
CA LEU A 29 -7.58 10.67 23.79
C LEU A 29 -6.81 10.41 22.50
N TYR A 30 -6.86 9.19 22.00
CA TYR A 30 -6.31 8.85 20.70
C TYR A 30 -6.92 9.70 19.58
N LEU A 31 -8.25 9.77 19.50
CA LEU A 31 -8.96 10.58 18.49
C LEU A 31 -8.59 12.07 18.58
N LYS A 32 -8.49 12.61 19.79
CA LYS A 32 -8.05 14.00 19.99
C LYS A 32 -6.64 14.22 19.45
N ARG A 33 -5.70 13.33 19.75
CA ARG A 33 -4.30 13.38 19.29
C ARG A 33 -4.23 13.22 17.78
N ARG A 34 -4.81 12.16 17.22
CA ARG A 34 -4.88 11.89 15.77
C ARG A 34 -5.43 13.09 15.01
N ASN A 35 -6.55 13.66 15.48
CA ASN A 35 -7.19 14.81 14.86
C ASN A 35 -6.40 16.11 15.02
N ALA A 36 -5.62 16.26 16.11
CA ALA A 36 -4.72 17.40 16.27
C ALA A 36 -3.61 17.37 15.22
N ILE A 37 -2.99 16.22 14.99
CA ILE A 37 -1.98 16.04 13.94
C ILE A 37 -2.60 16.23 12.54
N ALA A 38 -3.75 15.62 12.26
CA ALA A 38 -4.43 15.78 10.99
C ALA A 38 -4.76 17.24 10.64
N ARG A 39 -5.07 18.07 11.66
CA ARG A 39 -5.36 19.50 11.45
C ARG A 39 -4.15 20.32 10.99
N LEU A 40 -2.91 19.83 11.15
CA LEU A 40 -1.73 20.48 10.60
C LEU A 40 -1.80 20.64 9.08
N ALA A 41 -2.56 19.77 8.42
CA ALA A 41 -2.79 19.85 6.97
C ALA A 41 -3.72 21.00 6.52
N ARG A 42 -4.36 21.70 7.48
CA ARG A 42 -5.22 22.84 7.13
C ARG A 42 -4.37 23.97 6.57
N GLY A 43 -4.65 24.33 5.32
CA GLY A 43 -3.90 25.39 4.62
C GLY A 43 -2.56 24.96 4.02
N HIS A 44 -2.13 23.71 4.26
CA HIS A 44 -0.92 23.17 3.64
C HIS A 44 -1.08 23.08 2.11
N ARG A 45 -0.04 23.44 1.37
CA ARG A 45 0.01 23.37 -0.08
C ARG A 45 1.04 22.35 -0.51
N VAL A 46 0.75 21.64 -1.62
CA VAL A 46 1.71 20.70 -2.22
C VAL A 46 3.04 21.38 -2.50
N GLY A 47 4.12 20.77 -2.07
CA GLY A 47 5.48 21.29 -2.21
C GLY A 47 5.96 22.21 -1.07
N GLU A 48 5.09 22.59 -0.14
CA GLU A 48 5.52 23.23 1.11
C GLU A 48 6.11 22.17 2.07
N PRO A 49 7.09 22.55 2.91
CA PRO A 49 7.59 21.67 3.96
C PRO A 49 6.46 21.27 4.93
N SER A 50 6.33 19.98 5.23
CA SER A 50 5.39 19.52 6.26
C SER A 50 5.84 20.00 7.63
N PRO A 51 4.92 20.47 8.48
CA PRO A 51 5.24 20.81 9.87
C PRO A 51 5.79 19.59 10.60
N ALA A 52 6.78 19.81 11.48
CA ALA A 52 7.28 18.74 12.35
C ALA A 52 6.22 18.37 13.39
N VAL A 53 6.15 17.09 13.74
CA VAL A 53 5.29 16.55 14.80
C VAL A 53 6.17 16.13 15.98
N GLU A 54 5.90 16.66 17.17
CA GLU A 54 6.47 16.13 18.39
C GLU A 54 5.77 14.81 18.74
N TYR A 55 6.34 13.69 18.30
CA TYR A 55 5.82 12.37 18.62
C TYR A 55 6.06 12.01 20.07
N THR A 56 5.07 11.40 20.68
CA THR A 56 5.15 10.88 22.04
C THR A 56 5.96 9.58 22.08
N GLU A 57 6.47 9.21 23.27
CA GLU A 57 7.15 7.92 23.46
C GLU A 57 6.23 6.73 23.13
N ALA A 58 4.92 6.85 23.37
CA ALA A 58 3.95 5.82 23.01
C ALA A 58 3.82 5.65 21.49
N GLU A 59 3.89 6.75 20.72
CA GLU A 59 3.91 6.71 19.25
C GLU A 59 5.22 6.10 18.73
N HIS A 60 6.36 6.46 19.28
CA HIS A 60 7.64 5.83 18.97
C HIS A 60 7.66 4.34 19.33
N ALA A 61 7.10 3.94 20.47
CA ALA A 61 7.01 2.54 20.87
C ALA A 61 6.12 1.73 19.91
N THR A 62 5.01 2.31 19.44
CA THR A 62 4.15 1.70 18.41
C THR A 62 4.93 1.49 17.12
N TRP A 63 5.68 2.51 16.68
CA TRP A 63 6.56 2.44 15.51
C TRP A 63 7.58 1.31 15.62
N ARG A 64 8.35 1.25 16.71
CA ARG A 64 9.36 0.20 16.95
C ARG A 64 8.75 -1.20 16.90
N THR A 65 7.55 -1.37 17.48
CA THR A 65 6.82 -2.64 17.45
C THR A 65 6.49 -3.07 16.03
N VAL A 66 5.95 -2.14 15.23
CA VAL A 66 5.58 -2.43 13.83
C VAL A 66 6.82 -2.64 12.97
N HIS A 67 7.85 -1.79 13.13
CA HIS A 67 9.12 -1.95 12.41
C HIS A 67 9.71 -3.34 12.62
N GLY A 68 9.81 -3.80 13.87
CA GLY A 68 10.35 -5.13 14.18
C GLY A 68 9.53 -6.28 13.55
N ALA A 69 8.19 -6.16 13.54
CA ALA A 69 7.31 -7.15 12.94
C ALA A 69 7.43 -7.17 11.40
N LEU A 70 7.39 -5.98 10.77
CA LEU A 70 7.43 -5.85 9.31
C LEU A 70 8.80 -6.23 8.73
N ALA A 71 9.91 -5.94 9.40
CA ALA A 71 11.24 -6.30 8.93
C ALA A 71 11.40 -7.80 8.68
N GLY A 72 10.83 -8.64 9.55
CA GLY A 72 10.79 -10.10 9.36
C GLY A 72 9.85 -10.53 8.23
N ALA A 73 8.67 -9.92 8.18
CA ALA A 73 7.65 -10.21 7.19
C ALA A 73 8.10 -9.82 5.77
N HIS A 74 8.74 -8.65 5.59
CA HIS A 74 9.28 -8.23 4.29
C HIS A 74 10.30 -9.23 3.76
N ARG A 75 11.26 -9.67 4.59
CA ARG A 75 12.25 -10.69 4.16
C ARG A 75 11.60 -12.00 3.70
N ALA A 76 10.47 -12.37 4.29
CA ALA A 76 9.77 -13.60 3.98
C ALA A 76 8.85 -13.49 2.75
N TYR A 77 8.17 -12.36 2.61
CA TYR A 77 7.04 -12.22 1.71
C TYR A 77 7.18 -11.15 0.61
N ALA A 78 8.05 -10.16 0.77
CA ALA A 78 8.23 -9.11 -0.24
C ALA A 78 9.05 -9.61 -1.44
N CYS A 79 8.82 -8.99 -2.60
CA CYS A 79 9.61 -9.24 -3.81
C CYS A 79 10.99 -8.58 -3.73
N ARG A 80 11.90 -9.01 -4.60
CA ARG A 80 13.29 -8.54 -4.60
C ARG A 80 13.40 -7.03 -4.81
N GLU A 81 12.62 -6.48 -5.71
CA GLU A 81 12.62 -5.04 -6.02
C GLU A 81 12.23 -4.17 -4.80
N VAL A 82 11.31 -4.68 -3.96
CA VAL A 82 10.92 -4.02 -2.71
C VAL A 82 12.06 -4.08 -1.69
N LEU A 83 12.74 -5.22 -1.57
CA LEU A 83 13.86 -5.38 -0.65
C LEU A 83 15.03 -4.48 -1.04
N ASP A 84 15.35 -4.40 -2.33
CA ASP A 84 16.41 -3.52 -2.85
C ASP A 84 16.07 -2.03 -2.61
N ALA A 85 14.81 -1.64 -2.79
CA ALA A 85 14.35 -0.28 -2.50
C ALA A 85 14.44 0.05 -1.00
N ALA A 86 14.06 -0.90 -0.12
CA ALA A 86 14.17 -0.71 1.32
C ALA A 86 15.64 -0.60 1.80
N GLU A 87 16.57 -1.28 1.13
CA GLU A 87 18.02 -1.13 1.37
C GLU A 87 18.53 0.22 0.91
N ALA A 88 18.02 0.77 -0.21
CA ALA A 88 18.43 2.07 -0.74
C ALA A 88 17.97 3.25 0.14
N ALA A 89 16.84 3.14 0.81
CA ALA A 89 16.30 4.14 1.74
C ALA A 89 15.92 3.49 3.08
N PRO A 90 16.88 3.20 3.97
CA PRO A 90 16.60 2.54 5.23
C PRO A 90 15.63 3.34 6.10
N ILE A 91 14.61 2.65 6.60
CA ILE A 91 13.61 3.22 7.50
C ILE A 91 14.18 3.20 8.93
N PRO A 92 14.12 4.32 9.70
CA PRO A 92 14.61 4.33 11.07
C PRO A 92 13.84 3.34 11.95
N ALA A 93 14.57 2.57 12.77
CA ALA A 93 13.97 1.54 13.61
C ALA A 93 13.49 2.07 14.97
N ASP A 94 14.05 3.19 15.43
CA ASP A 94 13.96 3.70 16.79
C ASP A 94 12.89 4.79 16.99
N HIS A 95 12.52 5.48 15.93
CA HIS A 95 11.57 6.61 15.99
C HIS A 95 10.66 6.69 14.76
N VAL A 96 9.53 7.38 14.90
CA VAL A 96 8.66 7.78 13.78
C VAL A 96 9.37 8.86 12.99
N PRO A 97 9.69 8.65 11.70
CA PRO A 97 10.39 9.66 10.91
C PRO A 97 9.49 10.86 10.60
N GLN A 98 10.10 12.03 10.50
CA GLN A 98 9.43 13.21 9.97
C GLN A 98 9.31 13.11 8.44
N HIS A 99 8.33 13.80 7.85
CA HIS A 99 8.21 13.86 6.38
C HIS A 99 9.47 14.41 5.71
N ALA A 100 10.12 15.39 6.33
CA ALA A 100 11.39 15.93 5.82
C ALA A 100 12.47 14.84 5.76
N GLU A 101 12.62 14.05 6.81
CA GLU A 101 13.59 12.95 6.88
C GLU A 101 13.36 11.90 5.80
N VAL A 102 12.09 11.54 5.56
CA VAL A 102 11.72 10.61 4.47
C VAL A 102 12.02 11.24 3.11
N SER A 103 11.61 12.48 2.90
CA SER A 103 11.80 13.21 1.63
C SER A 103 13.27 13.41 1.27
N GLU A 104 14.12 13.70 2.26
CA GLU A 104 15.60 13.81 2.06
C GLU A 104 16.21 12.53 1.50
N ARG A 105 15.67 11.36 1.85
CA ARG A 105 16.13 10.07 1.33
C ARG A 105 15.52 9.76 -0.04
N LEU A 106 14.26 10.09 -0.29
CA LEU A 106 13.56 9.78 -1.53
C LEU A 106 13.95 10.70 -2.69
N LYS A 107 14.17 11.98 -2.41
CA LYS A 107 14.42 12.99 -3.43
C LYS A 107 15.63 12.67 -4.34
N PRO A 108 16.83 12.29 -3.80
CA PRO A 108 17.97 11.94 -4.63
C PRO A 108 17.82 10.63 -5.39
N LEU A 109 16.97 9.70 -4.90
CA LEU A 109 16.78 8.39 -5.51
C LEU A 109 15.78 8.44 -6.68
N ALA A 110 14.67 9.09 -6.49
CA ALA A 110 13.56 9.06 -7.45
C ALA A 110 12.84 10.39 -7.65
N GLY A 111 13.29 11.48 -7.02
CA GLY A 111 12.70 12.81 -7.16
C GLY A 111 11.31 12.93 -6.52
N PHE A 112 11.02 12.14 -5.47
CA PHE A 112 9.78 12.23 -4.73
C PHE A 112 9.97 12.87 -3.35
N GLU A 113 8.94 13.56 -2.91
CA GLU A 113 8.84 14.15 -1.58
C GLU A 113 7.44 13.88 -1.00
N PHE A 114 7.37 13.69 0.32
CA PHE A 114 6.08 13.65 1.01
C PHE A 114 5.50 15.05 1.11
N THR A 115 4.21 15.18 0.81
CA THR A 115 3.43 16.38 1.06
C THR A 115 2.29 16.06 2.03
N LEU A 116 1.96 16.98 2.94
CA LEU A 116 1.09 16.68 4.07
C LEU A 116 -0.37 16.47 3.63
N ALA A 117 -0.96 15.39 4.14
CA ALA A 117 -2.39 15.09 4.10
C ALA A 117 -2.96 14.99 5.53
N GLY A 118 -4.20 15.40 5.72
CA GLY A 118 -4.91 15.26 7.00
C GLY A 118 -5.78 14.01 7.11
N GLY A 119 -5.72 13.14 6.12
CA GLY A 119 -6.56 11.95 5.93
C GLY A 119 -6.82 11.73 4.45
N PHE A 120 -8.00 11.20 4.12
CA PHE A 120 -8.36 10.99 2.72
C PHE A 120 -8.28 12.28 1.90
N VAL A 121 -7.65 12.18 0.73
CA VAL A 121 -7.52 13.23 -0.27
C VAL A 121 -8.37 12.82 -1.48
N GLU A 122 -9.04 13.77 -2.09
CA GLU A 122 -9.82 13.53 -3.31
C GLU A 122 -8.92 12.95 -4.43
N ASN A 123 -9.42 11.95 -5.17
CA ASN A 123 -8.64 11.12 -6.10
C ASN A 123 -7.82 11.92 -7.10
N ARG A 124 -8.39 12.94 -7.72
CA ARG A 124 -7.67 13.79 -8.68
C ARG A 124 -6.50 14.51 -8.04
N ARG A 125 -6.69 15.05 -6.83
CA ARG A 125 -5.65 15.75 -6.09
C ARG A 125 -4.58 14.79 -5.59
N PHE A 126 -5.00 13.63 -5.06
CA PHE A 126 -4.09 12.60 -4.56
C PHE A 126 -3.18 12.08 -5.67
N LEU A 127 -3.79 11.52 -6.72
CA LEU A 127 -3.04 10.93 -7.84
C LEU A 127 -2.30 12.01 -8.63
N GLY A 128 -2.96 13.15 -8.94
CA GLY A 128 -2.37 14.20 -9.76
C GLY A 128 -1.11 14.85 -9.21
N ALA A 129 -0.90 14.84 -7.88
CA ALA A 129 0.33 15.34 -7.27
C ALA A 129 1.56 14.48 -7.61
N MET A 130 1.35 13.19 -7.86
CA MET A 130 2.41 12.22 -8.14
C MET A 130 3.16 12.51 -9.45
N GLU A 131 2.52 13.15 -10.45
CA GLU A 131 3.18 13.56 -11.68
C GLU A 131 4.39 14.45 -11.40
N ASN A 132 4.27 15.33 -10.42
CA ASN A 132 5.31 16.29 -10.03
C ASN A 132 6.23 15.78 -8.90
N GLY A 133 6.15 14.50 -8.55
CA GLY A 133 6.98 13.90 -7.51
C GLY A 133 6.52 14.20 -6.08
N TYR A 134 5.24 14.50 -5.86
CA TYR A 134 4.68 14.68 -4.52
C TYR A 134 3.73 13.54 -4.16
N PHE A 135 3.96 12.96 -3.00
CA PHE A 135 3.08 11.95 -2.43
C PHE A 135 2.38 12.48 -1.17
N HIS A 136 1.04 12.46 -1.17
CA HIS A 136 0.25 12.90 -0.01
C HIS A 136 0.33 11.86 1.10
N ALA A 137 1.01 12.22 2.19
CA ALA A 137 1.22 11.37 3.34
C ALA A 137 0.65 12.00 4.62
N VAL A 138 0.17 11.18 5.54
CA VAL A 138 -0.30 11.60 6.85
C VAL A 138 0.81 11.46 7.89
N GLN A 139 0.66 12.16 9.04
CA GLN A 139 1.66 12.12 10.11
C GLN A 139 1.16 11.44 11.38
N PHE A 140 -0.13 11.10 11.51
CA PHE A 140 -0.62 10.40 12.70
C PHE A 140 -0.24 8.91 12.68
N VAL A 141 -0.09 8.35 13.87
CA VAL A 141 0.27 6.94 14.10
C VAL A 141 -0.98 6.17 14.50
N ARG A 142 -1.11 4.92 14.06
CA ARG A 142 -2.20 4.01 14.45
C ARG A 142 -2.30 3.76 15.94
N HIS A 143 -3.42 3.21 16.37
CA HIS A 143 -3.70 2.98 17.79
C HIS A 143 -2.73 1.97 18.44
N PRO A 144 -2.11 2.28 19.59
CA PRO A 144 -1.07 1.45 20.19
C PRO A 144 -1.54 0.08 20.68
N LEU A 145 -2.81 -0.11 20.96
CA LEU A 145 -3.35 -1.43 21.36
C LEU A 145 -3.48 -2.41 20.18
N VAL A 146 -3.46 -1.92 18.94
CA VAL A 146 -3.56 -2.74 17.72
C VAL A 146 -2.50 -2.30 16.70
N PRO A 147 -1.22 -2.35 17.05
CA PRO A 147 -0.15 -1.76 16.24
C PRO A 147 0.02 -2.43 14.88
N LEU A 148 -0.43 -3.67 14.71
CA LEU A 148 -0.28 -4.43 13.46
C LEU A 148 -1.46 -4.30 12.51
N TYR A 149 -2.47 -3.49 12.87
CA TYR A 149 -3.63 -3.21 12.02
C TYR A 149 -4.14 -1.78 12.22
N THR A 150 -4.58 -1.17 11.12
CA THR A 150 -5.33 0.09 11.14
C THR A 150 -6.42 0.08 10.08
N PRO A 151 -7.62 0.64 10.36
CA PRO A 151 -8.70 0.77 9.38
C PRO A 151 -8.53 1.97 8.43
N GLU A 152 -7.53 2.81 8.67
CA GLU A 152 -7.21 3.96 7.83
C GLU A 152 -5.69 4.02 7.59
N PRO A 153 -5.23 4.56 6.45
CA PRO A 153 -3.82 4.82 6.22
C PRO A 153 -3.25 5.75 7.31
N ASP A 154 -2.08 5.42 7.81
CA ASP A 154 -1.32 6.19 8.80
C ASP A 154 0.13 6.36 8.34
N VAL A 155 0.97 7.09 9.10
CA VAL A 155 2.38 7.30 8.74
C VAL A 155 3.15 5.98 8.54
N ILE A 156 2.75 4.91 9.22
CA ILE A 156 3.36 3.58 9.03
C ILE A 156 3.03 3.03 7.64
N HIS A 157 1.76 3.15 7.22
CA HIS A 157 1.37 2.79 5.86
C HIS A 157 2.14 3.60 4.82
N ASP A 158 2.22 4.92 5.00
CA ASP A 158 2.86 5.79 4.02
C ASP A 158 4.36 5.53 3.91
N VAL A 159 5.06 5.26 5.02
CA VAL A 159 6.51 5.02 5.01
C VAL A 159 6.87 3.59 4.58
N PHE A 160 6.25 2.56 5.19
CA PHE A 160 6.59 1.15 4.89
C PHE A 160 5.98 0.65 3.56
N GLY A 161 4.91 1.26 3.11
CA GLY A 161 4.31 0.98 1.81
C GLY A 161 4.90 1.88 0.73
N HIS A 162 4.37 3.09 0.66
CA HIS A 162 4.68 4.03 -0.42
C HIS A 162 6.12 4.56 -0.35
N GLY A 163 6.66 4.82 0.85
CA GLY A 163 8.04 5.28 1.01
C GLY A 163 9.06 4.30 0.42
N ILE A 164 8.87 2.99 0.63
CA ILE A 164 9.71 1.96 0.02
C ILE A 164 9.56 1.98 -1.52
N HIS A 165 8.35 2.07 -2.05
CA HIS A 165 8.14 2.20 -3.50
C HIS A 165 8.87 3.41 -4.08
N LEU A 166 8.71 4.55 -3.44
CA LEU A 166 9.26 5.82 -3.91
C LEU A 166 10.79 5.91 -3.76
N ALA A 167 11.42 4.96 -3.08
CA ALA A 167 12.87 4.77 -3.09
C ALA A 167 13.37 4.04 -4.36
N SER A 168 12.48 3.38 -5.11
CA SER A 168 12.80 2.75 -6.39
C SER A 168 12.42 3.67 -7.55
N PRO A 169 13.36 4.09 -8.42
CA PRO A 169 13.03 4.87 -9.61
C PRO A 169 11.99 4.21 -10.51
N ARG A 170 11.99 2.88 -10.56
CA ARG A 170 11.04 2.11 -11.39
C ARG A 170 9.62 2.15 -10.84
N PHE A 171 9.43 1.95 -9.55
CA PHE A 171 8.12 2.13 -8.93
C PHE A 171 7.69 3.61 -8.97
N ALA A 172 8.59 4.53 -8.68
CA ALA A 172 8.30 5.97 -8.71
C ALA A 172 7.77 6.42 -10.08
N GLU A 173 8.27 5.84 -11.19
CA GLU A 173 7.75 6.14 -12.53
C GLU A 173 6.31 5.64 -12.72
N LEU A 174 5.91 4.53 -12.10
CA LEU A 174 4.51 4.10 -12.10
C LEU A 174 3.61 5.12 -11.39
N TYR A 175 4.06 5.68 -10.24
CA TYR A 175 3.32 6.75 -9.57
C TYR A 175 3.15 7.98 -10.47
N ARG A 176 4.21 8.39 -11.17
CA ARG A 176 4.11 9.49 -12.15
C ARG A 176 3.14 9.18 -13.28
N LEU A 177 3.13 7.94 -13.76
CA LEU A 177 2.22 7.49 -14.80
C LEU A 177 0.76 7.63 -14.34
N PHE A 178 0.41 7.19 -13.13
CA PHE A 178 -0.90 7.43 -12.54
C PHE A 178 -1.21 8.92 -12.39
N GLY A 179 -0.24 9.72 -11.99
CA GLY A 179 -0.37 11.17 -11.87
C GLY A 179 -0.71 11.85 -13.20
N ARG A 180 0.04 11.54 -14.25
CA ARG A 180 -0.22 12.03 -15.61
C ARG A 180 -1.60 11.64 -16.11
N THR A 181 -2.00 10.39 -15.87
CA THR A 181 -3.33 9.90 -16.25
C THR A 181 -4.42 10.63 -15.49
N ALA A 182 -4.33 10.74 -14.17
CA ALA A 182 -5.35 11.43 -13.36
C ALA A 182 -5.56 12.89 -13.76
N ARG A 183 -4.50 13.57 -14.20
CA ARG A 183 -4.58 14.99 -14.57
C ARG A 183 -5.32 15.25 -15.87
N ARG A 184 -5.36 14.29 -16.78
CA ARG A 184 -6.10 14.44 -18.06
C ARG A 184 -7.56 14.00 -17.97
N LEU A 185 -7.98 13.35 -16.86
CA LEU A 185 -9.36 12.92 -16.66
C LEU A 185 -10.22 14.06 -16.13
N GLU A 186 -11.46 14.12 -16.56
CA GLU A 186 -12.43 15.15 -16.15
C GLU A 186 -13.57 14.56 -15.33
N THR A 187 -13.95 13.29 -15.56
CA THR A 187 -15.08 12.64 -14.91
C THR A 187 -14.71 11.95 -13.59
N PRO A 188 -15.57 11.99 -12.57
CA PRO A 188 -15.40 11.22 -11.35
C PRO A 188 -15.35 9.70 -11.61
N GLU A 189 -16.13 9.23 -12.57
CA GLU A 189 -16.25 7.83 -12.95
C GLU A 189 -14.91 7.29 -13.47
N ALA A 190 -14.24 8.01 -14.36
CA ALA A 190 -12.93 7.63 -14.86
C ALA A 190 -11.86 7.66 -13.74
N LEU A 191 -11.93 8.65 -12.83
CA LEU A 191 -11.05 8.71 -11.66
C LEU A 191 -11.26 7.53 -10.70
N ASP A 192 -12.49 7.08 -10.51
CA ASP A 192 -12.80 5.90 -9.69
C ASP A 192 -12.27 4.62 -10.34
N LEU A 193 -12.38 4.48 -11.67
CA LEU A 193 -11.78 3.36 -12.40
C LEU A 193 -10.25 3.39 -12.30
N LEU A 194 -9.62 4.55 -12.46
CA LEU A 194 -8.18 4.71 -12.30
C LEU A 194 -7.73 4.35 -10.88
N SER A 195 -8.48 4.76 -9.86
CA SER A 195 -8.23 4.42 -8.46
C SER A 195 -8.33 2.93 -8.21
N ARG A 196 -9.22 2.21 -8.92
CA ARG A 196 -9.33 0.76 -8.84
C ARG A 196 -8.09 0.06 -9.43
N VAL A 197 -7.58 0.56 -10.56
CA VAL A 197 -6.31 0.07 -11.11
C VAL A 197 -5.16 0.30 -10.12
N TYR A 198 -5.08 1.50 -9.54
CA TYR A 198 -4.10 1.82 -8.51
C TYR A 198 -4.20 0.87 -7.31
N TRP A 199 -5.42 0.61 -6.82
CA TRP A 199 -5.69 -0.28 -5.69
C TRP A 199 -5.15 -1.68 -5.91
N PHE A 200 -5.52 -2.34 -7.00
CA PHE A 200 -5.11 -3.72 -7.25
C PHE A 200 -3.67 -3.88 -7.75
N THR A 201 -3.02 -2.78 -8.08
CA THR A 201 -1.61 -2.79 -8.49
C THR A 201 -0.71 -2.20 -7.41
N LEU A 202 -0.67 -0.89 -7.23
CA LEU A 202 0.29 -0.27 -6.31
C LEU A 202 -0.04 -0.45 -4.82
N GLU A 203 -1.31 -0.72 -4.47
CA GLU A 203 -1.69 -0.99 -3.07
C GLU A 203 -1.64 -2.49 -2.72
N PHE A 204 -2.23 -3.37 -3.55
CA PHE A 204 -2.43 -4.78 -3.23
C PHE A 204 -1.80 -5.73 -4.24
N GLY A 205 -0.86 -5.26 -5.04
CA GLY A 205 -0.22 -6.09 -6.06
C GLY A 205 0.75 -7.11 -5.48
N VAL A 206 0.80 -8.26 -6.14
CA VAL A 206 1.80 -9.32 -5.91
C VAL A 206 2.51 -9.67 -7.20
N MET A 207 3.63 -10.38 -7.12
CA MET A 207 4.31 -10.90 -8.31
C MET A 207 4.82 -12.32 -8.09
N THR A 208 4.81 -13.11 -9.16
CA THR A 208 5.47 -14.40 -9.20
C THR A 208 6.87 -14.18 -9.75
N GLU A 209 7.87 -14.07 -8.88
CA GLU A 209 9.26 -14.03 -9.31
C GLU A 209 9.59 -15.36 -10.03
N THR A 210 9.43 -15.39 -11.34
CA THR A 210 10.04 -16.43 -12.16
C THR A 210 11.54 -16.14 -12.16
N GLY A 211 12.25 -16.77 -11.23
CA GLY A 211 13.68 -16.56 -11.06
C GLY A 211 14.41 -16.76 -12.38
N SER A 212 15.25 -15.81 -12.74
CA SER A 212 16.43 -16.06 -13.56
C SER A 212 17.30 -17.07 -12.80
N ARG A 213 17.11 -18.36 -13.10
CA ARG A 213 17.93 -19.43 -12.52
C ARG A 213 19.28 -19.46 -13.22
N THR A 214 20.19 -18.63 -12.72
CA THR A 214 21.62 -18.94 -12.85
C THR A 214 22.10 -19.35 -11.44
N GLY A 215 22.22 -20.65 -11.20
CA GLY A 215 22.78 -21.18 -9.96
C GLY A 215 22.02 -22.37 -9.38
N SER A 216 22.46 -23.55 -9.79
CA SER A 216 22.14 -24.87 -9.20
C SER A 216 22.24 -24.86 -7.70
N ARG A 217 21.17 -25.25 -6.98
CA ARG A 217 21.27 -25.95 -5.69
C ARG A 217 20.07 -26.87 -5.47
N THR A 218 20.33 -28.14 -5.49
CA THR A 218 19.51 -29.23 -5.02
C THR A 218 19.20 -29.06 -3.52
N GLY A 219 17.92 -29.05 -3.17
CA GLY A 219 17.47 -29.07 -1.77
C GLY A 219 15.98 -29.38 -1.73
N SER A 220 15.66 -30.66 -1.61
CA SER A 220 14.32 -31.19 -1.35
C SER A 220 13.79 -30.67 -0.01
N ARG A 221 12.61 -30.04 0.02
CA ARG A 221 11.77 -29.91 1.23
C ARG A 221 10.32 -30.11 0.83
N THR A 222 9.78 -31.24 1.25
CA THR A 222 8.37 -31.60 1.24
C THR A 222 7.66 -30.93 2.41
N GLY A 223 6.60 -30.17 2.12
CA GLY A 223 5.62 -29.70 3.10
C GLY A 223 4.28 -29.48 2.40
N PRO A 224 3.13 -29.89 2.98
CA PRO A 224 1.85 -29.86 2.31
C PRO A 224 1.17 -28.50 2.48
N GLY A 225 0.79 -27.86 1.38
CA GLY A 225 -0.03 -26.66 1.34
C GLY A 225 -0.78 -26.57 0.01
N THR A 226 -1.97 -27.11 -0.02
CA THR A 226 -2.87 -27.06 -1.19
C THR A 226 -3.93 -25.97 -0.97
N GLY A 227 -3.79 -24.82 -1.66
CA GLY A 227 -4.85 -23.86 -1.92
C GLY A 227 -5.25 -23.94 -3.40
N PRO A 228 -6.52 -23.68 -3.78
CA PRO A 228 -6.94 -23.78 -5.16
C PRO A 228 -6.42 -22.60 -5.97
N GLY A 229 -5.51 -22.86 -6.92
CA GLY A 229 -5.07 -21.85 -7.90
C GLY A 229 -3.62 -21.93 -8.37
N SER A 230 -2.76 -22.73 -7.73
CA SER A 230 -1.38 -22.91 -8.17
C SER A 230 -1.17 -24.34 -8.61
N GLY A 231 -0.73 -24.55 -9.84
CA GLY A 231 -0.28 -25.87 -10.28
C GLY A 231 0.87 -26.36 -9.39
N PRO A 232 1.10 -27.67 -9.24
CA PRO A 232 2.13 -28.23 -8.38
C PRO A 232 3.51 -27.75 -8.84
N GLY A 233 4.17 -26.90 -8.04
CA GLY A 233 5.53 -26.39 -8.27
C GLY A 233 5.68 -24.88 -8.48
N ALA A 234 4.61 -24.09 -8.47
CA ALA A 234 4.74 -22.64 -8.55
C ALA A 234 5.23 -22.07 -7.19
N ALA A 235 6.22 -21.19 -7.23
CA ALA A 235 6.65 -20.45 -6.04
C ALA A 235 5.49 -19.55 -5.54
N PRO A 236 5.33 -19.40 -4.22
CA PRO A 236 4.30 -18.51 -3.68
C PRO A 236 4.54 -17.06 -4.16
N PRO A 237 3.46 -16.30 -4.40
CA PRO A 237 3.58 -14.91 -4.84
C PRO A 237 4.29 -14.07 -3.78
N LYS A 238 4.99 -13.04 -4.23
CA LYS A 238 5.69 -12.07 -3.39
C LYS A 238 4.95 -10.74 -3.44
N ALA A 239 4.79 -10.10 -2.28
CA ALA A 239 4.14 -8.82 -2.18
C ALA A 239 5.02 -7.70 -2.73
N TYR A 240 4.41 -6.81 -3.49
CA TYR A 240 4.97 -5.50 -3.75
C TYR A 240 4.02 -4.36 -3.37
N GLY A 241 2.72 -4.59 -3.29
CA GLY A 241 1.72 -3.57 -3.02
C GLY A 241 1.93 -2.86 -1.66
N ALA A 242 1.79 -1.54 -1.63
CA ALA A 242 2.07 -0.70 -0.47
C ALA A 242 1.21 -1.05 0.75
N ALA A 243 -0.08 -1.32 0.55
CA ALA A 243 -0.98 -1.74 1.61
C ALA A 243 -0.59 -3.11 2.18
N LEU A 244 -0.15 -4.04 1.33
CA LEU A 244 0.39 -5.32 1.79
C LEU A 244 1.66 -5.12 2.63
N LEU A 245 2.61 -4.30 2.14
CA LEU A 245 3.89 -4.06 2.81
C LEU A 245 3.73 -3.41 4.19
N SER A 246 2.70 -2.61 4.39
CA SER A 246 2.42 -1.94 5.66
C SER A 246 1.48 -2.71 6.60
N SER A 247 1.01 -3.89 6.18
CA SER A 247 0.06 -4.73 6.92
C SER A 247 0.66 -6.10 7.22
N TYR A 248 1.09 -6.30 8.48
CA TYR A 248 1.60 -7.59 8.93
C TYR A 248 0.59 -8.74 8.71
N GLY A 249 -0.69 -8.48 8.98
CA GLY A 249 -1.75 -9.47 8.86
C GLY A 249 -2.02 -9.90 7.42
N GLU A 250 -1.92 -8.98 6.45
CA GLU A 250 -2.06 -9.27 5.02
C GLU A 250 -0.88 -10.11 4.53
N LEU A 251 0.36 -9.68 4.84
CA LEU A 251 1.57 -10.43 4.47
C LEU A 251 1.55 -11.86 5.00
N ALA A 252 1.14 -12.06 6.26
CA ALA A 252 1.08 -13.38 6.89
C ALA A 252 -0.02 -14.30 6.30
N ARG A 253 -0.84 -13.79 5.39
CA ARG A 253 -1.98 -14.52 4.80
C ARG A 253 -1.95 -14.58 3.28
N LEU A 254 -0.87 -14.19 2.64
CA LEU A 254 -0.73 -14.21 1.18
C LEU A 254 -1.04 -15.59 0.58
N ASP A 255 -0.73 -16.66 1.29
CA ASP A 255 -1.01 -18.04 0.90
C ASP A 255 -2.51 -18.43 0.94
N ARG A 256 -3.36 -17.58 1.49
CA ARG A 256 -4.81 -17.81 1.65
C ARG A 256 -5.68 -16.95 0.75
N CYS A 257 -5.06 -16.03 0.01
CA CYS A 257 -5.76 -15.18 -0.94
C CYS A 257 -5.92 -15.90 -2.28
N GLU A 258 -7.02 -15.62 -2.97
CA GLU A 258 -7.13 -15.96 -4.38
C GLU A 258 -6.17 -15.06 -5.17
N VAL A 259 -5.26 -15.68 -5.93
CA VAL A 259 -4.30 -14.94 -6.75
C VAL A 259 -4.64 -15.18 -8.22
N ARG A 260 -4.91 -14.11 -8.95
CA ARG A 260 -5.17 -14.11 -10.39
C ARG A 260 -3.97 -13.53 -11.13
N GLU A 261 -3.76 -13.93 -12.38
CA GLU A 261 -2.78 -13.27 -13.24
C GLU A 261 -3.21 -11.81 -13.48
N LEU A 262 -2.21 -10.91 -13.55
CA LEU A 262 -2.48 -9.51 -13.83
C LEU A 262 -3.04 -9.33 -15.23
N ASP A 263 -4.32 -9.04 -15.28
CA ASP A 263 -5.06 -8.55 -16.45
C ASP A 263 -5.72 -7.23 -16.04
N VAL A 264 -5.30 -6.13 -16.64
CA VAL A 264 -5.78 -4.80 -16.24
C VAL A 264 -7.26 -4.61 -16.53
N HIS A 265 -7.81 -5.27 -17.55
CA HIS A 265 -9.26 -5.26 -17.82
C HIS A 265 -10.03 -5.99 -16.72
N ALA A 266 -9.53 -7.15 -16.27
CA ALA A 266 -10.11 -7.86 -15.13
C ALA A 266 -9.98 -7.05 -13.83
N VAL A 267 -8.86 -6.35 -13.62
CA VAL A 267 -8.63 -5.45 -12.50
C VAL A 267 -9.70 -4.36 -12.44
N VAL A 268 -9.92 -3.65 -13.53
CA VAL A 268 -10.92 -2.56 -13.60
C VAL A 268 -12.34 -3.07 -13.34
N ALA A 269 -12.66 -4.28 -13.79
CA ALA A 269 -13.98 -4.91 -13.60
C ALA A 269 -14.18 -5.49 -12.17
N THR A 270 -13.10 -5.65 -11.39
CA THR A 270 -13.19 -6.27 -10.06
C THR A 270 -13.52 -5.22 -8.99
N PRO A 271 -14.60 -5.38 -8.21
CA PRO A 271 -14.88 -4.50 -7.09
C PRO A 271 -13.84 -4.73 -5.98
N TYR A 272 -13.40 -3.64 -5.33
CA TYR A 272 -12.48 -3.72 -4.19
C TYR A 272 -13.17 -3.40 -2.86
N ARG A 273 -12.55 -3.81 -1.78
CA ARG A 273 -13.03 -3.52 -0.42
C ARG A 273 -12.04 -2.60 0.27
N VAL A 274 -12.53 -1.48 0.78
CA VAL A 274 -11.70 -0.53 1.54
C VAL A 274 -11.40 -1.06 2.95
N SER A 275 -12.29 -1.88 3.51
CA SER A 275 -12.12 -2.44 4.85
C SER A 275 -11.95 -3.95 4.81
N GLY A 276 -11.06 -4.47 5.64
CA GLY A 276 -10.78 -5.90 5.74
C GLY A 276 -9.68 -6.37 4.80
N TYR A 277 -9.29 -7.64 4.91
CA TYR A 277 -8.29 -8.26 4.05
C TYR A 277 -8.83 -8.45 2.64
N GLN A 278 -7.98 -8.22 1.64
CA GLN A 278 -8.37 -8.39 0.25
C GLN A 278 -8.52 -9.88 -0.06
N PRO A 279 -9.70 -10.31 -0.59
CA PRO A 279 -9.93 -11.73 -0.92
C PRO A 279 -9.24 -12.15 -2.21
N VAL A 280 -8.99 -11.20 -3.12
CA VAL A 280 -8.40 -11.41 -4.46
C VAL A 280 -7.23 -10.48 -4.63
N LEU A 281 -6.11 -11.02 -5.11
CA LEU A 281 -4.91 -10.28 -5.48
C LEU A 281 -4.59 -10.54 -6.96
N PHE A 282 -3.94 -9.59 -7.62
CA PHE A 282 -3.47 -9.75 -8.99
C PHE A 282 -1.95 -9.84 -9.02
N SER A 283 -1.46 -10.84 -9.73
CA SER A 283 -0.04 -11.18 -9.80
C SER A 283 0.58 -10.77 -11.14
N ALA A 284 1.50 -9.83 -11.09
CA ALA A 284 2.43 -9.59 -12.19
C ALA A 284 3.49 -10.70 -12.25
N ARG A 285 4.02 -11.02 -13.43
CA ARG A 285 5.12 -11.98 -13.57
C ARG A 285 6.45 -11.43 -13.07
N CYS A 286 6.66 -10.15 -13.21
CA CYS A 286 7.82 -9.38 -12.74
C CYS A 286 7.52 -7.88 -12.86
N LEU A 287 8.44 -7.02 -12.40
CA LEU A 287 8.26 -5.57 -12.47
C LEU A 287 8.18 -5.04 -13.92
N ASN A 288 8.88 -5.65 -14.89
CA ASN A 288 8.72 -5.27 -16.31
C ASN A 288 7.30 -5.54 -16.79
N HIS A 289 6.76 -6.72 -16.51
CA HIS A 289 5.38 -7.06 -16.87
C HIS A 289 4.36 -6.08 -16.25
N LEU A 290 4.54 -5.70 -14.98
CA LEU A 290 3.70 -4.70 -14.34
C LEU A 290 3.80 -3.36 -15.07
N THR A 291 5.03 -2.90 -15.32
CA THR A 291 5.29 -1.61 -16.00
C THR A 291 4.67 -1.58 -17.39
N ASP A 292 4.92 -2.62 -18.21
CA ASP A 292 4.43 -2.67 -19.59
C ASP A 292 2.90 -2.75 -19.64
N SER A 293 2.29 -3.55 -18.74
CA SER A 293 0.83 -3.68 -18.65
C SER A 293 0.17 -2.37 -18.25
N LEU A 294 0.71 -1.67 -17.25
CA LEU A 294 0.17 -0.39 -16.82
C LEU A 294 0.43 0.70 -17.85
N ALA A 295 1.62 0.77 -18.44
CA ALA A 295 1.94 1.77 -19.46
C ALA A 295 1.05 1.62 -20.69
N GLY A 296 0.86 0.39 -21.17
CA GLY A 296 -0.02 0.11 -22.32
C GLY A 296 -1.47 0.49 -22.03
N PHE A 297 -2.01 0.07 -20.88
CA PHE A 297 -3.40 0.35 -20.52
C PHE A 297 -3.66 1.84 -20.26
N LEU A 298 -2.77 2.51 -19.52
CA LEU A 298 -2.94 3.90 -19.13
C LEU A 298 -2.61 4.89 -20.27
N ALA A 299 -1.96 4.46 -21.36
CA ALA A 299 -1.72 5.31 -22.53
C ALA A 299 -3.05 5.77 -23.16
N ASP A 300 -4.00 4.84 -23.31
CA ASP A 300 -5.31 5.08 -23.96
C ASP A 300 -6.43 5.29 -22.93
N PHE A 301 -6.09 5.40 -21.63
CA PHE A 301 -7.07 5.59 -20.57
C PHE A 301 -7.57 7.03 -20.55
N ASP A 302 -8.89 7.22 -20.69
CA ASP A 302 -9.58 8.51 -20.73
C ASP A 302 -10.96 8.43 -20.06
N ASP A 303 -11.74 9.49 -20.18
CA ASP A 303 -13.07 9.60 -19.58
C ASP A 303 -14.09 8.60 -20.16
N ASP A 304 -13.90 8.15 -21.41
CA ASP A 304 -14.77 7.18 -22.08
C ASP A 304 -14.34 5.72 -21.86
N THR A 305 -13.28 5.49 -21.07
CA THR A 305 -12.73 4.14 -20.85
C THR A 305 -13.76 3.19 -20.24
N GLY A 306 -14.61 3.68 -19.33
CA GLY A 306 -15.67 2.87 -18.72
C GLY A 306 -16.68 2.36 -19.75
N ASP A 307 -17.09 3.21 -20.68
CA ASP A 307 -18.03 2.86 -21.75
C ASP A 307 -17.41 1.89 -22.76
N ARG A 308 -16.14 2.13 -23.14
CA ARG A 308 -15.42 1.22 -24.06
C ARG A 308 -15.25 -0.20 -23.49
N LEU A 309 -15.19 -0.34 -22.16
CA LEU A 309 -15.05 -1.62 -21.48
C LEU A 309 -16.40 -2.22 -21.04
N ASP A 310 -17.53 -1.59 -21.39
CA ASP A 310 -18.90 -2.00 -20.95
C ASP A 310 -19.01 -2.15 -19.42
N LEU A 311 -18.32 -1.28 -18.69
CA LEU A 311 -18.32 -1.27 -17.24
C LEU A 311 -19.49 -0.43 -16.75
N ARG A 312 -20.59 -1.09 -16.38
CA ARG A 312 -21.70 -0.40 -15.73
C ARG A 312 -21.25 0.20 -14.40
N PRO A 313 -21.68 1.43 -14.07
CA PRO A 313 -21.41 2.00 -12.74
C PRO A 313 -21.93 1.01 -11.68
N VAL A 314 -21.06 0.52 -10.84
CA VAL A 314 -21.50 -0.23 -9.65
C VAL A 314 -22.16 0.81 -8.74
N PRO A 315 -23.45 0.67 -8.37
CA PRO A 315 -24.11 1.59 -7.44
C PRO A 315 -23.25 1.63 -6.16
N GLY A 316 -22.84 2.84 -5.78
CA GLY A 316 -21.74 3.09 -4.87
C GLY A 316 -21.83 2.34 -3.55
N ASP A 317 -20.73 1.74 -3.17
CA ASP A 317 -20.37 1.53 -1.78
C ASP A 317 -19.74 2.84 -1.26
N ARG A 318 -20.60 3.88 -1.11
CA ARG A 318 -20.26 5.11 -0.39
C ARG A 318 -20.58 4.88 1.08
N SER A 319 -19.66 4.26 1.81
CA SER A 319 -19.77 4.23 3.26
C SER A 319 -18.44 4.53 3.94
#